data_2296b7b017ffb86a6a6f73d89f9ad14c
#
_entry.id   2296b7b017ffb86a6a6f73d89f9ad14c
#
_cell.length_a   1.000
_cell.length_b   1.000
_cell.length_c   1.000
_cell.angle_alpha   90.00
_cell.angle_beta   90.00
_cell.angle_gamma   90.00
#
_symmetry.space_group_name_H-M   'P 1'
#
loop_
_entity.id
_entity.type
_entity.pdbx_description
1 polymer ?
#
loop_
_entity_poly.entity_id
_entity_poly.type
_entity_poly.pdbx_seq_one_letter_code
_entity_poly.pdbx_strand_id
1 'polypeptide(L)'
;MVIFALSSEDFRFVFIEEPEAHLHPSAQRLLARAVAEAVNNGKFVALTTHSDYLISEFNNLIALSNVSKDVIKKLSYRDVEVLRPETVAAYLVRAEGNRAVVEHLDVDYTGIPEDEFAKVAEEILEIRNELY
;
A
#
# COMPACT_ATOMS: atom_id res chain seq x y z
N MET A 1 -16.56 4.17 8.53
CA MET A 1 -17.08 3.05 7.71
C MET A 1 -15.99 2.06 7.32
N VAL A 2 -14.83 2.48 6.79
CA VAL A 2 -13.72 1.60 6.37
C VAL A 2 -13.22 0.70 7.52
N ILE A 3 -12.88 1.27 8.68
CA ILE A 3 -12.39 0.50 9.84
C ILE A 3 -13.43 -0.52 10.30
N PHE A 4 -14.71 -0.19 10.28
CA PHE A 4 -15.78 -1.12 10.62
C PHE A 4 -15.80 -2.32 9.66
N ALA A 5 -15.72 -2.09 8.35
CA ALA A 5 -15.69 -3.17 7.36
C ALA A 5 -14.46 -4.08 7.51
N LEU A 6 -13.30 -3.50 7.86
CA LEU A 6 -12.07 -4.26 8.09
C LEU A 6 -12.12 -5.10 9.38
N SER A 7 -12.82 -4.64 10.42
CA SER A 7 -12.89 -5.33 11.72
C SER A 7 -14.10 -6.23 11.90
N SER A 8 -15.19 -6.05 11.11
CA SER A 8 -16.40 -6.88 11.23
C SER A 8 -16.18 -8.30 10.71
N GLU A 9 -16.67 -9.30 11.43
CA GLU A 9 -16.65 -10.70 11.01
C GLU A 9 -17.66 -11.02 9.88
N ASP A 10 -18.61 -10.12 9.63
CA ASP A 10 -19.68 -10.30 8.65
C ASP A 10 -19.18 -10.20 7.20
N PHE A 11 -18.04 -9.54 6.97
CA PHE A 11 -17.50 -9.30 5.64
C PHE A 11 -16.19 -10.04 5.42
N ARG A 12 -16.17 -10.99 4.48
CA ARG A 12 -14.95 -11.66 4.03
C ARG A 12 -14.26 -10.96 2.87
N PHE A 13 -15.02 -10.23 2.08
CA PHE A 13 -14.55 -9.43 0.94
C PHE A 13 -14.86 -7.96 1.18
N VAL A 14 -13.84 -7.11 1.07
CA VAL A 14 -13.96 -5.66 1.27
C VAL A 14 -13.34 -4.97 0.07
N PHE A 15 -14.13 -4.15 -0.64
CA PHE A 15 -13.64 -3.26 -1.69
C PHE A 15 -13.68 -1.82 -1.19
N ILE A 16 -12.59 -1.08 -1.36
CA ILE A 16 -12.47 0.29 -0.86
C ILE A 16 -11.85 1.16 -1.95
N GLU A 17 -12.53 2.24 -2.28
CA GLU A 17 -12.04 3.25 -3.20
C GLU A 17 -11.38 4.38 -2.40
N GLU A 18 -10.12 4.70 -2.73
CA GLU A 18 -9.34 5.79 -2.16
C GLU A 18 -9.50 5.95 -0.63
N PRO A 19 -9.20 4.90 0.17
CA PRO A 19 -9.46 4.91 1.61
C PRO A 19 -8.65 5.97 2.36
N GLU A 20 -7.59 6.47 1.75
CA GLU A 20 -6.73 7.53 2.26
C GLU A 20 -7.29 8.94 2.06
N ALA A 21 -8.36 9.11 1.29
CA ALA A 21 -8.94 10.42 1.02
C ALA A 21 -9.21 11.17 2.33
N HIS A 22 -8.70 12.39 2.42
CA HIS A 22 -8.79 13.26 3.60
C HIS A 22 -8.01 12.81 4.85
N LEU A 23 -7.19 11.74 4.78
CA LEU A 23 -6.35 11.31 5.89
C LEU A 23 -4.99 12.00 5.87
N HIS A 24 -4.53 12.42 7.05
CA HIS A 24 -3.14 12.84 7.23
C HIS A 24 -2.18 11.66 6.94
N PRO A 25 -0.96 11.89 6.39
CA PRO A 25 -0.02 10.82 6.06
C PRO A 25 0.22 9.81 7.19
N SER A 26 0.29 10.24 8.44
CA SER A 26 0.43 9.32 9.58
C SER A 26 -0.77 8.39 9.77
N ALA A 27 -1.98 8.87 9.46
CA ALA A 27 -3.20 8.06 9.52
C ALA A 27 -3.30 7.07 8.35
N GLN A 28 -2.75 7.43 7.19
CA GLN A 28 -2.66 6.54 6.02
C GLN A 28 -1.78 5.32 6.33
N ARG A 29 -0.67 5.50 7.05
CA ARG A 29 0.17 4.40 7.54
C ARG A 29 -0.59 3.46 8.47
N LEU A 30 -1.37 3.99 9.41
CA LEU A 30 -2.20 3.19 10.29
C LEU A 30 -3.29 2.43 9.53
N LEU A 31 -3.83 3.03 8.47
CA LEU A 31 -4.79 2.39 7.58
C LEU A 31 -4.17 1.18 6.86
N ALA A 32 -2.95 1.31 6.30
CA ALA A 32 -2.24 0.21 5.68
C ALA A 32 -2.04 -0.96 6.65
N ARG A 33 -1.66 -0.67 7.89
CA ARG A 33 -1.49 -1.67 8.96
C ARG A 33 -2.82 -2.38 9.30
N ALA A 34 -3.93 -1.62 9.36
CA ALA A 34 -5.26 -2.19 9.60
C ALA A 34 -5.72 -3.09 8.43
N VAL A 35 -5.41 -2.73 7.19
CA VAL A 35 -5.66 -3.56 6.00
C VAL A 35 -4.86 -4.86 6.09
N ALA A 36 -3.56 -4.79 6.41
CA ALA A 36 -2.70 -5.96 6.55
C ALA A 36 -3.21 -6.91 7.64
N GLU A 37 -3.60 -6.38 8.79
CA GLU A 37 -4.19 -7.17 9.88
C GLU A 37 -5.50 -7.85 9.43
N ALA A 38 -6.37 -7.15 8.69
CA ALA A 38 -7.60 -7.72 8.16
C ALA A 38 -7.33 -8.88 7.18
N VAL A 39 -6.33 -8.72 6.29
CA VAL A 39 -5.90 -9.77 5.36
C VAL A 39 -5.36 -10.98 6.11
N ASN A 40 -4.51 -10.78 7.11
CA ASN A 40 -3.96 -11.87 7.92
C ASN A 40 -5.02 -12.57 8.80
N ASN A 41 -6.14 -11.90 9.08
CA ASN A 41 -7.33 -12.47 9.71
C ASN A 41 -8.30 -13.12 8.71
N GLY A 42 -7.87 -13.35 7.46
CA GLY A 42 -8.61 -14.12 6.46
C GLY A 42 -9.57 -13.31 5.59
N LYS A 43 -9.45 -11.98 5.57
CA LYS A 43 -10.22 -11.13 4.66
C LYS A 43 -9.53 -11.01 3.31
N PHE A 44 -10.34 -10.90 2.25
CA PHE A 44 -9.88 -10.43 0.95
C PHE A 44 -10.18 -8.92 0.85
N VAL A 45 -9.15 -8.12 0.67
CA VAL A 45 -9.27 -6.66 0.55
C VAL A 45 -8.77 -6.24 -0.82
N ALA A 46 -9.61 -5.53 -1.57
CA ALA A 46 -9.21 -4.83 -2.78
C ALA A 46 -9.41 -3.32 -2.56
N LEU A 47 -8.43 -2.53 -2.93
CA LEU A 47 -8.51 -1.07 -2.80
C LEU A 47 -7.89 -0.37 -4.01
N THR A 48 -8.36 0.86 -4.27
CA THR A 48 -7.71 1.79 -5.18
C THR A 48 -7.02 2.88 -4.37
N THR A 49 -5.88 3.37 -4.83
CA THR A 49 -5.16 4.45 -4.15
C THR A 49 -4.31 5.27 -5.11
N HIS A 50 -4.09 6.53 -4.77
CA HIS A 50 -3.12 7.45 -5.38
C HIS A 50 -2.07 7.91 -4.35
N SER A 51 -1.98 7.25 -3.19
CA SER A 51 -1.12 7.67 -2.10
C SER A 51 0.21 6.95 -2.07
N ASP A 52 1.30 7.69 -2.24
CA ASP A 52 2.67 7.22 -2.01
C ASP A 52 2.86 6.72 -0.58
N TYR A 53 2.27 7.40 0.40
CA TYR A 53 2.41 7.02 1.81
C TYR A 53 1.75 5.67 2.12
N LEU A 54 0.61 5.40 1.47
CA LEU A 54 -0.08 4.12 1.64
C LEU A 54 0.72 2.99 0.99
N ILE A 55 1.20 3.19 -0.24
CA ILE A 55 2.04 2.21 -0.96
C ILE A 55 3.35 1.97 -0.22
N SER A 56 4.06 3.03 0.18
CA SER A 56 5.32 2.90 0.92
C SER A 56 5.14 2.17 2.25
N GLU A 57 4.01 2.36 2.95
CA GLU A 57 3.77 1.59 4.17
C GLU A 57 3.44 0.12 3.85
N PHE A 58 2.69 -0.18 2.78
CA PHE A 58 2.53 -1.57 2.34
C PHE A 58 3.88 -2.22 2.00
N ASN A 59 4.79 -1.48 1.35
CA ASN A 59 6.14 -1.97 1.06
C ASN A 59 6.93 -2.26 2.33
N ASN A 60 6.82 -1.41 3.36
CA ASN A 60 7.39 -1.71 4.67
C ASN A 60 6.82 -3.02 5.25
N LEU A 61 5.49 -3.20 5.22
CA LEU A 61 4.82 -4.39 5.75
C LEU A 61 5.20 -5.67 5.00
N ILE A 62 5.46 -5.58 3.69
CA ILE A 62 5.96 -6.68 2.87
C ILE A 62 7.43 -6.98 3.22
N ALA A 63 8.29 -5.96 3.29
CA ALA A 63 9.70 -6.13 3.62
C ALA A 63 9.92 -6.77 5.00
N LEU A 64 9.01 -6.52 5.97
CA LEU A 64 9.03 -7.17 7.28
C LEU A 64 8.89 -8.70 7.21
N SER A 65 8.37 -9.26 6.10
CA SER A 65 8.28 -10.72 5.92
C SER A 65 9.65 -11.41 5.85
N ASN A 66 10.70 -10.65 5.56
CA ASN A 66 12.07 -11.14 5.39
C ASN A 66 13.02 -10.80 6.56
N VAL A 67 12.48 -10.36 7.70
CA VAL A 67 13.27 -10.02 8.87
C VAL A 67 12.84 -10.82 10.11
N SER A 68 13.69 -10.82 11.14
CA SER A 68 13.39 -11.53 12.40
C SER A 68 12.30 -10.81 13.22
N LYS A 69 11.62 -11.56 14.07
CA LYS A 69 10.60 -11.01 15.01
C LYS A 69 11.13 -9.93 15.94
N ASP A 70 12.40 -9.99 16.30
CA ASP A 70 13.04 -8.98 17.15
C ASP A 70 13.15 -7.64 16.40
N VAL A 71 13.44 -7.67 15.09
CA VAL A 71 13.45 -6.48 14.24
C VAL A 71 12.05 -5.91 14.11
N ILE A 72 11.03 -6.75 13.87
CA ILE A 72 9.62 -6.31 13.78
C ILE A 72 9.22 -5.55 15.05
N LYS A 73 9.50 -6.11 16.23
CA LYS A 73 9.22 -5.47 17.53
C LYS A 73 10.01 -4.17 17.72
N LYS A 74 11.30 -4.16 17.37
CA LYS A 74 12.15 -2.97 17.48
C LYS A 74 11.61 -1.80 16.64
N LEU A 75 11.02 -2.11 15.49
CA LEU A 75 10.40 -1.13 14.60
C LEU A 75 8.95 -0.77 14.99
N SER A 76 8.45 -1.31 16.12
CA SER A 76 7.09 -1.07 16.62
C SER A 76 5.97 -1.56 15.71
N TYR A 77 6.22 -2.65 14.97
CA TYR A 77 5.20 -3.38 14.22
C TYR A 77 4.78 -4.64 14.98
N ARG A 78 3.60 -5.19 14.60
CA ARG A 78 3.07 -6.45 15.12
C ARG A 78 3.18 -7.54 14.07
N ASP A 79 3.40 -8.79 14.49
CA ASP A 79 3.49 -9.94 13.57
C ASP A 79 2.24 -10.06 12.66
N VAL A 80 1.06 -9.67 13.16
CA VAL A 80 -0.21 -9.70 12.42
C VAL A 80 -0.29 -8.65 11.30
N GLU A 81 0.60 -7.67 11.29
CA GLU A 81 0.68 -6.63 10.26
C GLU A 81 1.63 -6.99 9.11
N VAL A 82 2.38 -8.09 9.24
CA VAL A 82 3.34 -8.52 8.21
C VAL A 82 2.61 -9.09 7.00
N LEU A 83 2.88 -8.57 5.82
CA LEU A 83 2.34 -9.07 4.56
C LEU A 83 3.38 -9.94 3.85
N ARG A 84 2.93 -11.05 3.27
CA ARG A 84 3.80 -11.85 2.39
C ARG A 84 3.60 -11.41 0.95
N PRO A 85 4.66 -11.28 0.12
CA PRO A 85 4.53 -10.89 -1.29
C PRO A 85 3.47 -11.71 -2.04
N GLU A 86 3.41 -13.02 -1.78
CA GLU A 86 2.50 -13.94 -2.45
C GLU A 86 1.01 -13.70 -2.12
N THR A 87 0.72 -12.93 -1.09
CA THR A 87 -0.64 -12.55 -0.69
C THR A 87 -1.06 -11.18 -1.19
N VAL A 88 -0.17 -10.49 -1.94
CA VAL A 88 -0.40 -9.15 -2.46
C VAL A 88 -0.37 -9.18 -3.98
N ALA A 89 -1.37 -8.58 -4.62
CA ALA A 89 -1.38 -8.31 -6.04
C ALA A 89 -1.53 -6.80 -6.27
N ALA A 90 -0.75 -6.26 -7.17
CA ALA A 90 -0.77 -4.85 -7.52
C ALA A 90 -1.00 -4.64 -9.02
N TYR A 91 -1.79 -3.64 -9.35
CA TYR A 91 -2.12 -3.29 -10.73
C TYR A 91 -2.02 -1.78 -10.91
N LEU A 92 -1.34 -1.36 -11.96
CA LEU A 92 -1.29 0.03 -12.38
C LEU A 92 -2.33 0.27 -13.47
N VAL A 93 -3.17 1.28 -13.27
CA VAL A 93 -4.16 1.70 -14.27
C VAL A 93 -3.69 2.99 -14.91
N ARG A 94 -3.49 2.98 -16.22
CA ARG A 94 -3.02 4.13 -17.00
C ARG A 94 -4.00 4.47 -18.12
N ALA A 95 -4.07 5.76 -18.46
CA ALA A 95 -4.75 6.20 -19.66
C ALA A 95 -3.79 6.18 -20.87
N GLU A 96 -4.15 5.48 -21.92
CA GLU A 96 -3.45 5.51 -23.22
C GLU A 96 -4.43 5.98 -24.32
N GLY A 97 -4.37 7.27 -24.64
CA GLY A 97 -5.34 7.89 -25.55
C GLY A 97 -6.76 7.80 -24.97
N ASN A 98 -7.66 7.10 -25.67
CA ASN A 98 -9.06 6.91 -25.25
C ASN A 98 -9.31 5.57 -24.52
N ARG A 99 -8.26 4.88 -24.07
CA ARG A 99 -8.37 3.58 -23.42
C ARG A 99 -7.72 3.61 -22.04
N ALA A 100 -8.28 2.85 -21.11
CA ALA A 100 -7.61 2.51 -19.86
C ALA A 100 -6.83 1.19 -20.06
N VAL A 101 -5.58 1.18 -19.67
CA VAL A 101 -4.71 -0.02 -19.69
C VAL A 101 -4.43 -0.41 -18.25
N VAL A 102 -4.57 -1.69 -17.96
CA VAL A 102 -4.27 -2.27 -16.65
C VAL A 102 -3.01 -3.12 -16.79
N GLU A 103 -1.98 -2.77 -16.04
CA GLU A 103 -0.70 -3.47 -16.00
C GLU A 103 -0.54 -4.17 -14.66
N HIS A 104 -0.22 -5.46 -14.68
CA HIS A 104 0.13 -6.19 -13.47
C HIS A 104 1.55 -5.82 -13.04
N LEU A 105 1.73 -5.46 -11.78
CA LEU A 105 3.02 -5.16 -11.18
C LEU A 105 3.52 -6.37 -10.40
N ASP A 106 4.76 -6.77 -10.65
CA ASP A 106 5.39 -7.85 -9.90
C ASP A 106 5.74 -7.40 -8.49
N VAL A 107 5.15 -8.05 -7.50
CA VAL A 107 5.39 -7.79 -6.08
C VAL A 107 6.38 -8.83 -5.56
N ASP A 108 7.47 -8.37 -4.99
CA ASP A 108 8.48 -9.21 -4.36
C ASP A 108 8.78 -8.78 -2.91
N TYR A 109 9.87 -9.24 -2.33
CA TYR A 109 10.27 -8.89 -0.94
C TYR A 109 10.63 -7.41 -0.75
N THR A 110 10.85 -6.67 -1.82
CA THR A 110 11.09 -5.22 -1.79
C THR A 110 9.78 -4.43 -1.81
N GLY A 111 8.70 -5.08 -2.21
CA GLY A 111 7.35 -4.53 -2.22
C GLY A 111 6.77 -4.36 -3.62
N ILE A 112 5.82 -3.43 -3.73
CA ILE A 112 5.16 -2.97 -4.95
C ILE A 112 6.10 -1.98 -5.64
N PRO A 113 6.38 -2.09 -6.96
CA PRO A 113 7.18 -1.11 -7.70
C PRO A 113 6.61 0.32 -7.59
N GLU A 114 7.46 1.28 -7.26
CA GLU A 114 7.09 2.70 -7.06
C GLU A 114 7.57 3.61 -8.20
N ASP A 115 7.94 3.05 -9.36
CA ASP A 115 8.57 3.79 -10.47
C ASP A 115 7.74 4.98 -10.98
N GLU A 116 6.43 4.87 -10.99
CA GLU A 116 5.56 5.97 -11.45
C GLU A 116 5.55 7.14 -10.48
N PHE A 117 5.60 6.89 -9.18
CA PHE A 117 5.70 7.93 -8.16
C PHE A 117 7.09 8.56 -8.16
N ALA A 118 8.15 7.75 -8.33
CA ALA A 118 9.52 8.22 -8.42
C ALA A 118 9.71 9.18 -9.60
N LYS A 119 9.16 8.89 -10.77
CA LYS A 119 9.23 9.78 -11.95
C LYS A 119 8.64 11.16 -11.67
N VAL A 120 7.44 11.22 -11.07
CA VAL A 120 6.80 12.51 -10.75
C VAL A 120 7.63 13.30 -9.74
N ALA A 121 8.19 12.62 -8.74
CA ALA A 121 9.07 13.27 -7.76
C ALA A 121 10.36 13.81 -8.40
N GLU A 122 10.97 13.06 -9.32
CA GLU A 122 12.14 13.48 -10.08
C GLU A 122 11.84 14.71 -10.95
N GLU A 123 10.75 14.71 -11.71
CA GLU A 123 10.31 15.86 -12.51
C GLU A 123 10.14 17.14 -11.67
N ILE A 124 9.53 17.02 -10.48
CA ILE A 124 9.36 18.15 -9.55
C ILE A 124 10.72 18.66 -9.05
N LEU A 125 11.66 17.74 -8.76
CA LEU A 125 13.00 18.11 -8.30
C LEU A 125 13.82 18.76 -9.42
N GLU A 126 13.72 18.29 -10.66
CA GLU A 126 14.37 18.90 -11.81
C GLU A 126 13.90 20.35 -12.00
N ILE A 127 12.58 20.60 -11.99
CA ILE A 127 12.01 21.94 -12.06
C ILE A 127 12.56 22.82 -10.92
N ARG A 128 12.62 22.28 -9.70
CA ARG A 128 13.14 23.02 -8.54
C ARG A 128 14.62 23.39 -8.72
N ASN A 129 15.44 22.46 -9.25
CA ASN A 129 16.87 22.71 -9.49
C ASN A 129 17.12 23.76 -10.59
N GLU A 130 16.21 23.89 -11.56
CA GLU A 130 16.26 24.94 -12.59
C GLU A 130 15.90 26.33 -12.03
N LEU A 131 15.15 26.39 -10.91
CA LEU A 131 14.68 27.66 -10.32
C LEU A 131 15.63 28.25 -9.29
N TYR A 132 16.58 27.48 -8.78
CA TYR A 132 17.53 27.87 -7.73
C TYR A 132 18.99 27.61 -8.12
#